data_2695e685c3c653daf3820cb4ddcddb33
#
_entry.id   2695e685c3c653daf3820cb4ddcddb33
#
_cell.length_a   1.000
_cell.length_b   1.000
_cell.length_c   1.000
_cell.angle_alpha   90.00
_cell.angle_beta   90.00
_cell.angle_gamma   90.00
#
_symmetry.space_group_name_H-M   'P 1'
#
loop_
_entity.id
_entity.type
_entity.pdbx_description
1 polymer ?
#
loop_
_entity_poly.entity_id
_entity_poly.type
_entity_poly.pdbx_seq_one_letter_code
_entity_poly.pdbx_strand_id
1 'polypeptide(L)'
;VQDVFDGWCEGFTELGHEVKQYNLGDRLTWGSVAHLGMDDGTYIKAFPTTRDVYSFAISGLPQSVLYWWPQVIVFVSGFTVDPQFLEVCRGRGIKTACVMTESPYEESRQLLIAPHFDVVALNDPTNINQYLSLTTAVYTPHAYRPAVHYEGEAHADYQSDCVFVGTGYPSRVAFLERCNFSGIDLALAGNWQNTPASIAEHVVHDLEDCIDNDQTAELYRGAKTSFNLYRTETNGDVVDGCDGWSVGPREIELAASGTWFARQSRGESDELFPMLPTFESPEELGELIRWALANPVERQIAAQQAKRVVTDRTFPNNAHMLLAACGLVKEETDG
;
A
#
# COMPACT_ATOMS: atom_id res chain seq x y z
N VAL A 1 -2.59 0.82 3.76
CA VAL A 1 -3.19 2.13 3.43
C VAL A 1 -2.50 3.28 4.16
N GLN A 2 -2.05 3.10 5.43
CA GLN A 2 -1.38 4.16 6.19
C GLN A 2 -0.10 4.64 5.48
N ASP A 3 0.76 3.75 5.05
CA ASP A 3 2.01 4.10 4.35
C ASP A 3 1.74 4.90 3.06
N VAL A 4 0.72 4.51 2.30
CA VAL A 4 0.29 5.27 1.10
C VAL A 4 -0.16 6.68 1.48
N PHE A 5 -0.94 6.83 2.56
CA PHE A 5 -1.37 8.14 3.05
C PHE A 5 -0.18 9.00 3.46
N ASP A 6 0.74 8.45 4.25
CA ASP A 6 1.93 9.15 4.71
C ASP A 6 2.84 9.52 3.53
N GLY A 7 3.05 8.59 2.59
CA GLY A 7 3.84 8.83 1.39
C GLY A 7 3.29 9.97 0.51
N TRP A 8 1.98 10.04 0.32
CA TRP A 8 1.37 11.17 -0.40
C TRP A 8 1.54 12.49 0.37
N CYS A 9 1.38 12.49 1.70
CA CYS A 9 1.60 13.69 2.51
C CYS A 9 3.06 14.17 2.44
N GLU A 10 4.01 13.26 2.53
CA GLU A 10 5.44 13.54 2.38
C GLU A 10 5.75 14.05 0.97
N GLY A 11 5.23 13.37 -0.06
CA GLY A 11 5.46 13.76 -1.45
C GLY A 11 5.02 15.20 -1.75
N PHE A 12 3.83 15.61 -1.30
CA PHE A 12 3.39 16.99 -1.44
C PHE A 12 4.26 17.97 -0.62
N THR A 13 4.68 17.58 0.57
CA THR A 13 5.53 18.42 1.45
C THR A 13 6.91 18.63 0.83
N GLU A 14 7.53 17.60 0.25
CA GLU A 14 8.82 17.69 -0.44
C GLU A 14 8.76 18.60 -1.67
N LEU A 15 7.61 18.66 -2.34
CA LEU A 15 7.36 19.60 -3.43
C LEU A 15 7.11 21.06 -2.96
N GLY A 16 7.18 21.30 -1.65
CA GLY A 16 7.02 22.63 -1.06
C GLY A 16 5.57 23.07 -0.85
N HIS A 17 4.60 22.15 -0.90
CA HIS A 17 3.20 22.45 -0.60
C HIS A 17 2.91 22.41 0.90
N GLU A 18 2.00 23.27 1.36
CA GLU A 18 1.43 23.18 2.70
C GLU A 18 0.41 22.04 2.75
N VAL A 19 0.65 21.06 3.61
CA VAL A 19 -0.19 19.85 3.72
C VAL A 19 -0.90 19.82 5.06
N LYS A 20 -2.22 19.68 5.01
CA LYS A 20 -3.04 19.42 6.20
C LYS A 20 -3.61 18.01 6.14
N GLN A 21 -3.16 17.20 7.05
CA GLN A 21 -3.58 15.80 7.15
C GLN A 21 -4.94 15.67 7.85
N TYR A 22 -5.77 14.78 7.34
CA TYR A 22 -6.99 14.33 7.98
C TYR A 22 -7.00 12.79 7.99
N ASN A 23 -6.29 12.20 8.96
CA ASN A 23 -6.20 10.75 9.08
C ASN A 23 -7.52 10.18 9.60
N LEU A 24 -8.25 9.48 8.74
CA LEU A 24 -9.50 8.83 9.10
C LEU A 24 -9.27 7.58 9.96
N GLY A 25 -8.16 6.85 9.74
CA GLY A 25 -7.80 5.65 10.50
C GLY A 25 -7.66 5.94 11.99
N ASP A 26 -6.91 6.98 12.35
CA ASP A 26 -6.73 7.40 13.76
C ASP A 26 -8.07 7.75 14.42
N ARG A 27 -8.95 8.41 13.67
CA ARG A 27 -10.28 8.81 14.17
C ARG A 27 -11.19 7.61 14.39
N LEU A 28 -11.11 6.61 13.53
CA LEU A 28 -11.83 5.35 13.68
C LEU A 28 -11.30 4.55 14.87
N THR A 29 -9.98 4.47 15.03
CA THR A 29 -9.34 3.81 16.17
C THR A 29 -9.74 4.50 17.48
N TRP A 30 -9.64 5.84 17.54
CA TRP A 30 -10.07 6.60 18.70
C TRP A 30 -11.57 6.38 19.02
N GLY A 31 -12.43 6.39 18.03
CA GLY A 31 -13.86 6.14 18.18
C GLY A 31 -14.14 4.74 18.75
N SER A 32 -13.41 3.74 18.28
CA SER A 32 -13.52 2.35 18.77
C SER A 32 -13.06 2.20 20.21
N VAL A 33 -11.95 2.83 20.58
CA VAL A 33 -11.41 2.80 21.96
C VAL A 33 -12.34 3.55 22.92
N ALA A 34 -12.83 4.72 22.55
CA ALA A 34 -13.79 5.46 23.35
C ALA A 34 -15.08 4.66 23.59
N HIS A 35 -15.47 3.89 22.59
CA HIS A 35 -16.58 2.96 22.65
C HIS A 35 -16.35 1.86 23.69
N LEU A 36 -15.21 1.18 23.63
CA LEU A 36 -14.86 0.15 24.60
C LEU A 36 -14.76 0.68 26.05
N GLY A 37 -14.27 1.90 26.22
CA GLY A 37 -14.15 2.55 27.53
C GLY A 37 -15.49 2.94 28.19
N MET A 38 -16.60 2.87 27.46
CA MET A 38 -17.95 3.15 27.96
C MET A 38 -18.73 1.87 28.36
N ASP A 39 -18.10 0.72 28.29
CA ASP A 39 -18.72 -0.56 28.67
C ASP A 39 -18.74 -0.76 30.19
N ASP A 40 -19.74 -0.15 30.84
CA ASP A 40 -20.06 -0.36 32.25
C ASP A 40 -21.30 -1.26 32.46
N GLY A 41 -21.71 -1.98 31.41
CA GLY A 41 -22.91 -2.82 31.42
C GLY A 41 -24.22 -2.04 31.24
N THR A 42 -24.22 -0.73 31.37
CA THR A 42 -25.40 0.12 31.22
C THR A 42 -25.52 0.69 29.79
N TYR A 43 -24.42 0.92 29.13
CA TYR A 43 -24.36 1.58 27.83
C TYR A 43 -24.22 0.61 26.62
N ILE A 44 -23.98 -0.69 26.84
CA ILE A 44 -23.82 -1.69 25.75
C ILE A 44 -24.96 -1.67 24.73
N LYS A 45 -26.19 -1.34 25.18
CA LYS A 45 -27.35 -1.30 24.29
C LYS A 45 -27.50 -0.01 23.48
N ALA A 46 -26.71 1.02 23.80
CA ALA A 46 -26.73 2.32 23.15
C ALA A 46 -25.49 2.58 22.25
N PHE A 47 -24.71 1.55 22.02
CA PHE A 47 -23.47 1.64 21.27
C PHE A 47 -23.73 2.07 19.81
N PRO A 48 -22.97 3.04 19.29
CA PRO A 48 -23.02 3.39 17.88
C PRO A 48 -22.65 2.17 17.03
N THR A 49 -23.35 2.02 15.92
CA THR A 49 -22.99 1.02 14.91
C THR A 49 -21.65 1.41 14.26
N THR A 50 -21.00 0.48 13.55
CA THR A 50 -19.83 0.79 12.75
C THR A 50 -20.08 2.01 11.83
N ARG A 51 -21.28 2.12 11.27
CA ARG A 51 -21.72 3.26 10.47
C ARG A 51 -21.69 4.59 11.25
N ASP A 52 -22.12 4.57 12.51
CA ASP A 52 -22.14 5.77 13.36
C ASP A 52 -20.71 6.22 13.67
N VAL A 53 -19.79 5.27 13.94
CA VAL A 53 -18.37 5.54 14.18
C VAL A 53 -17.74 6.19 12.93
N TYR A 54 -18.01 5.65 11.74
CA TYR A 54 -17.56 6.24 10.47
C TYR A 54 -18.13 7.64 10.27
N SER A 55 -19.43 7.82 10.48
CA SER A 55 -20.08 9.12 10.33
C SER A 55 -19.48 10.16 11.28
N PHE A 56 -19.20 9.76 12.51
CA PHE A 56 -18.55 10.62 13.51
C PHE A 56 -17.11 10.97 13.10
N ALA A 57 -16.33 9.98 12.66
CA ALA A 57 -14.94 10.19 12.24
C ALA A 57 -14.84 11.16 11.05
N ILE A 58 -15.80 11.15 10.12
CA ILE A 58 -15.84 12.03 8.95
C ILE A 58 -16.41 13.40 9.26
N SER A 59 -17.24 13.56 10.30
CA SER A 59 -18.00 14.78 10.56
C SER A 59 -17.16 16.06 10.68
N GLY A 60 -15.90 15.95 11.11
CA GLY A 60 -14.97 17.07 11.22
C GLY A 60 -14.33 17.49 9.89
N LEU A 61 -14.43 16.67 8.85
CA LEU A 61 -13.77 16.95 7.56
C LEU A 61 -14.31 18.21 6.88
N PRO A 62 -15.63 18.42 6.72
CA PRO A 62 -16.15 19.64 6.10
C PRO A 62 -15.70 20.90 6.83
N GLN A 63 -15.73 20.90 8.16
CA GLN A 63 -15.27 22.02 8.96
C GLN A 63 -13.78 22.28 8.74
N SER A 64 -12.95 21.24 8.76
CA SER A 64 -11.51 21.34 8.53
C SER A 64 -11.19 21.97 7.18
N VAL A 65 -11.87 21.51 6.13
CA VAL A 65 -11.70 22.01 4.76
C VAL A 65 -12.15 23.45 4.62
N LEU A 66 -13.32 23.82 5.14
CA LEU A 66 -13.86 25.18 5.02
C LEU A 66 -13.07 26.20 5.83
N TYR A 67 -12.42 25.82 6.92
CA TYR A 67 -11.54 26.73 7.67
C TYR A 67 -10.19 26.93 7.00
N TRP A 68 -9.64 25.88 6.40
CA TRP A 68 -8.31 25.95 5.81
C TRP A 68 -8.35 26.39 4.34
N TRP A 69 -9.42 26.08 3.63
CA TRP A 69 -9.66 26.43 2.23
C TRP A 69 -8.56 25.99 1.29
N PRO A 70 -8.29 24.68 1.14
CA PRO A 70 -7.22 24.16 0.29
C PRO A 70 -7.51 24.41 -1.21
N GLN A 71 -6.47 24.39 -2.04
CA GLN A 71 -6.62 24.39 -3.48
C GLN A 71 -7.10 23.02 -3.99
N VAL A 72 -6.65 21.94 -3.35
CA VAL A 72 -7.06 20.55 -3.65
C VAL A 72 -7.22 19.75 -2.38
N ILE A 73 -8.18 18.82 -2.39
CA ILE A 73 -8.31 17.77 -1.39
C ILE A 73 -8.00 16.45 -2.08
N VAL A 74 -7.04 15.71 -1.54
CA VAL A 74 -6.66 14.38 -2.04
C VAL A 74 -7.17 13.32 -1.06
N PHE A 75 -8.00 12.42 -1.55
CA PHE A 75 -8.52 11.28 -0.79
C PHE A 75 -7.74 10.02 -1.18
N VAL A 76 -7.31 9.26 -0.19
CA VAL A 76 -6.76 7.91 -0.42
C VAL A 76 -7.88 6.90 -0.22
N SER A 77 -8.18 6.11 -1.22
CA SER A 77 -9.30 5.16 -1.37
C SER A 77 -10.69 5.78 -1.55
N GLY A 78 -11.05 6.84 -0.85
CA GLY A 78 -12.26 7.66 -1.07
C GLY A 78 -13.63 7.01 -0.84
N PHE A 79 -13.73 5.72 -0.49
CA PHE A 79 -15.00 4.96 -0.42
C PHE A 79 -16.02 5.44 0.62
N THR A 80 -15.60 6.25 1.57
CA THR A 80 -16.46 6.73 2.67
C THR A 80 -16.85 8.19 2.53
N VAL A 81 -16.47 8.84 1.42
CA VAL A 81 -16.70 10.27 1.21
C VAL A 81 -18.11 10.48 0.69
N ASP A 82 -18.84 11.44 1.27
CA ASP A 82 -20.16 11.84 0.81
C ASP A 82 -20.05 12.62 -0.51
N PRO A 83 -20.65 12.18 -1.61
CA PRO A 83 -20.68 12.91 -2.86
C PRO A 83 -21.21 14.35 -2.75
N GLN A 84 -22.14 14.63 -1.84
CA GLN A 84 -22.65 16.00 -1.62
C GLN A 84 -21.56 16.92 -1.08
N PHE A 85 -20.66 16.40 -0.26
CA PHE A 85 -19.50 17.19 0.22
C PHE A 85 -18.57 17.55 -0.94
N LEU A 86 -18.32 16.63 -1.86
CA LEU A 86 -17.50 16.89 -3.05
C LEU A 86 -18.13 17.96 -3.95
N GLU A 87 -19.44 17.94 -4.12
CA GLU A 87 -20.18 19.00 -4.86
C GLU A 87 -20.03 20.39 -4.18
N VAL A 88 -20.06 20.44 -2.84
CA VAL A 88 -19.81 21.68 -2.10
C VAL A 88 -18.38 22.17 -2.36
N CYS A 89 -17.39 21.29 -2.34
CA CYS A 89 -15.98 21.64 -2.64
C CYS A 89 -15.87 22.20 -4.05
N ARG A 90 -16.44 21.52 -5.04
CA ARG A 90 -16.45 21.96 -6.44
C ARG A 90 -17.10 23.32 -6.61
N GLY A 91 -18.27 23.54 -5.98
CA GLY A 91 -18.98 24.82 -5.99
C GLY A 91 -18.21 25.97 -5.32
N ARG A 92 -17.17 25.65 -4.55
CA ARG A 92 -16.28 26.60 -3.89
C ARG A 92 -14.92 26.74 -4.57
N GLY A 93 -14.72 26.11 -5.72
CA GLY A 93 -13.48 26.14 -6.47
C GLY A 93 -12.34 25.30 -5.86
N ILE A 94 -12.67 24.42 -4.92
CA ILE A 94 -11.73 23.47 -4.34
C ILE A 94 -11.70 22.23 -5.22
N LYS A 95 -10.54 21.86 -5.76
CA LYS A 95 -10.36 20.64 -6.53
C LYS A 95 -10.46 19.40 -5.64
N THR A 96 -10.98 18.32 -6.19
CA THR A 96 -11.08 17.03 -5.49
C THR A 96 -10.37 15.95 -6.29
N ALA A 97 -9.45 15.25 -5.66
CA ALA A 97 -8.73 14.13 -6.27
C ALA A 97 -8.88 12.87 -5.42
N CYS A 98 -8.90 11.70 -6.04
CA CYS A 98 -8.91 10.42 -5.33
C CYS A 98 -7.80 9.52 -5.84
N VAL A 99 -6.99 9.01 -4.92
CA VAL A 99 -6.01 7.96 -5.18
C VAL A 99 -6.72 6.61 -5.02
N MET A 100 -6.90 5.92 -6.12
CA MET A 100 -7.54 4.60 -6.18
C MET A 100 -6.48 3.53 -5.95
N THR A 101 -6.54 2.82 -4.83
CA THR A 101 -5.50 1.89 -4.37
C THR A 101 -5.90 0.42 -4.50
N GLU A 102 -7.14 0.15 -4.89
CA GLU A 102 -7.73 -1.18 -4.76
C GLU A 102 -7.93 -1.91 -6.11
N SER A 103 -7.38 -1.38 -7.21
CA SER A 103 -7.35 -2.14 -8.48
C SER A 103 -6.39 -3.32 -8.38
N PRO A 104 -6.74 -4.48 -8.91
CA PRO A 104 -8.00 -4.83 -9.59
C PRO A 104 -9.12 -5.32 -8.66
N TYR A 105 -8.87 -5.39 -7.34
CA TYR A 105 -9.71 -6.12 -6.37
C TYR A 105 -11.06 -5.48 -6.09
N GLU A 106 -11.16 -4.14 -6.12
CA GLU A 106 -12.37 -3.37 -5.82
C GLU A 106 -12.77 -2.44 -7.01
N GLU A 107 -12.45 -2.86 -8.23
CA GLU A 107 -12.61 -2.04 -9.44
C GLU A 107 -14.03 -1.49 -9.60
N SER A 108 -15.03 -2.34 -9.39
CA SER A 108 -16.44 -1.93 -9.51
C SER A 108 -16.83 -0.84 -8.51
N ARG A 109 -16.30 -0.88 -7.30
CA ARG A 109 -16.53 0.16 -6.28
C ARG A 109 -15.81 1.47 -6.63
N GLN A 110 -14.58 1.38 -7.14
CA GLN A 110 -13.82 2.54 -7.59
C GLN A 110 -14.52 3.25 -8.75
N LEU A 111 -15.02 2.51 -9.72
CA LEU A 111 -15.78 3.07 -10.86
C LEU A 111 -17.08 3.76 -10.42
N LEU A 112 -17.74 3.29 -9.35
CA LEU A 112 -18.95 3.93 -8.82
C LEU A 112 -18.66 5.31 -8.20
N ILE A 113 -17.52 5.51 -7.57
CA ILE A 113 -17.17 6.77 -6.90
C ILE A 113 -16.38 7.73 -7.79
N ALA A 114 -15.71 7.24 -8.81
CA ALA A 114 -14.87 8.03 -9.71
C ALA A 114 -15.55 9.28 -10.29
N PRO A 115 -16.83 9.25 -10.74
CA PRO A 115 -17.50 10.42 -11.31
C PRO A 115 -17.68 11.60 -10.36
N HIS A 116 -17.53 11.36 -9.06
CA HIS A 116 -17.71 12.40 -8.05
C HIS A 116 -16.45 13.24 -7.81
N PHE A 117 -15.28 12.77 -8.29
CA PHE A 117 -14.00 13.48 -8.17
C PHE A 117 -13.66 14.24 -9.46
N ASP A 118 -12.89 15.33 -9.34
CA ASP A 118 -12.39 16.05 -10.51
C ASP A 118 -11.24 15.29 -11.18
N VAL A 119 -10.44 14.57 -10.39
CA VAL A 119 -9.31 13.76 -10.86
C VAL A 119 -9.25 12.44 -10.08
N VAL A 120 -8.92 11.36 -10.75
CA VAL A 120 -8.57 10.09 -10.12
C VAL A 120 -7.17 9.65 -10.50
N ALA A 121 -6.39 9.22 -9.52
CA ALA A 121 -5.07 8.64 -9.71
C ALA A 121 -5.18 7.11 -9.56
N LEU A 122 -4.73 6.37 -10.57
CA LEU A 122 -4.87 4.92 -10.66
C LEU A 122 -3.52 4.25 -10.50
N ASN A 123 -3.46 3.20 -9.69
CA ASN A 123 -2.28 2.35 -9.57
C ASN A 123 -2.17 1.28 -10.67
N ASP A 124 -3.25 1.02 -11.41
CA ASP A 124 -3.28 0.10 -12.55
C ASP A 124 -3.86 0.78 -13.79
N PRO A 125 -3.09 0.88 -14.89
CA PRO A 125 -3.54 1.61 -16.08
C PRO A 125 -4.42 0.79 -17.01
N THR A 126 -4.60 -0.52 -16.78
CA THR A 126 -5.33 -1.41 -17.72
C THR A 126 -6.76 -0.96 -17.95
N ASN A 127 -7.41 -0.39 -16.95
CA ASN A 127 -8.78 0.10 -17.01
C ASN A 127 -8.90 1.63 -17.15
N ILE A 128 -7.79 2.34 -17.39
CA ILE A 128 -7.77 3.81 -17.41
C ILE A 128 -8.82 4.42 -18.34
N ASN A 129 -9.10 3.79 -19.50
CA ASN A 129 -10.10 4.25 -20.44
C ASN A 129 -11.52 4.27 -19.87
N GLN A 130 -11.85 3.38 -18.93
CA GLN A 130 -13.13 3.38 -18.24
C GLN A 130 -13.25 4.63 -17.37
N TYR A 131 -12.20 4.97 -16.63
CA TYR A 131 -12.17 6.16 -15.78
C TYR A 131 -12.15 7.45 -16.59
N LEU A 132 -11.41 7.50 -17.70
CA LEU A 132 -11.39 8.66 -18.61
C LEU A 132 -12.78 8.98 -19.21
N SER A 133 -13.67 8.00 -19.29
CA SER A 133 -15.06 8.23 -19.69
C SER A 133 -15.91 8.87 -18.58
N LEU A 134 -15.44 8.89 -17.34
CA LEU A 134 -16.16 9.36 -16.15
C LEU A 134 -15.58 10.67 -15.59
N THR A 135 -14.26 10.81 -15.60
CA THR A 135 -13.54 11.96 -15.04
C THR A 135 -12.12 12.03 -15.60
N THR A 136 -11.33 13.03 -15.20
CA THR A 136 -9.89 13.04 -15.50
C THR A 136 -9.20 11.92 -14.73
N ALA A 137 -8.46 11.08 -15.43
CA ALA A 137 -7.72 9.97 -14.84
C ALA A 137 -6.23 10.04 -15.19
N VAL A 138 -5.38 9.76 -14.23
CA VAL A 138 -3.92 9.70 -14.39
C VAL A 138 -3.39 8.41 -13.79
N TYR A 139 -2.45 7.77 -14.48
CA TYR A 139 -1.72 6.63 -13.93
C TYR A 139 -0.63 7.13 -12.97
N THR A 140 -0.69 6.69 -11.72
CA THR A 140 0.32 6.92 -10.70
C THR A 140 0.78 5.57 -10.20
N PRO A 141 1.95 5.08 -10.62
CA PRO A 141 2.42 3.75 -10.26
C PRO A 141 2.61 3.60 -8.75
N HIS A 142 2.66 2.36 -8.25
CA HIS A 142 3.08 2.13 -6.88
C HIS A 142 4.45 2.76 -6.63
N ALA A 143 4.57 3.42 -5.49
CA ALA A 143 5.72 4.23 -5.11
C ALA A 143 6.24 3.85 -3.73
N TYR A 144 7.49 4.19 -3.46
CA TYR A 144 8.11 4.05 -2.15
C TYR A 144 8.41 5.43 -1.53
N ARG A 145 8.64 5.45 -0.23
CA ARG A 145 9.06 6.62 0.56
C ARG A 145 10.59 6.62 0.66
N PRO A 146 11.31 7.55 0.00
CA PRO A 146 12.77 7.55 -0.02
C PRO A 146 13.43 7.68 1.36
N ALA A 147 12.76 8.36 2.29
CA ALA A 147 13.23 8.52 3.67
C ALA A 147 13.08 7.24 4.51
N VAL A 148 12.22 6.29 4.10
CA VAL A 148 11.90 5.05 4.81
C VAL A 148 12.52 3.84 4.13
N HIS A 149 12.30 3.71 2.81
CA HIS A 149 12.76 2.58 2.02
C HIS A 149 14.09 2.94 1.31
N TYR A 150 15.18 2.64 1.93
CA TYR A 150 16.52 2.88 1.41
C TYR A 150 17.46 1.72 1.77
N GLU A 151 18.51 1.55 1.01
CA GLU A 151 19.56 0.57 1.30
C GLU A 151 20.44 1.05 2.45
N GLY A 152 20.64 0.20 3.45
CA GLY A 152 21.42 0.53 4.63
C GLY A 152 21.59 -0.66 5.57
N GLU A 153 22.19 -0.42 6.71
CA GLU A 153 22.28 -1.42 7.78
C GLU A 153 20.98 -1.41 8.59
N ALA A 154 20.46 -2.59 8.90
CA ALA A 154 19.36 -2.79 9.83
C ALA A 154 19.87 -3.13 11.21
N HIS A 155 19.07 -2.84 12.26
CA HIS A 155 19.35 -3.31 13.60
C HIS A 155 19.42 -4.85 13.64
N ALA A 156 20.23 -5.40 14.53
CA ALA A 156 20.46 -6.85 14.60
C ALA A 156 19.18 -7.68 14.78
N ASP A 157 18.17 -7.13 15.44
CA ASP A 157 16.89 -7.79 15.70
C ASP A 157 16.03 -7.96 14.44
N TYR A 158 16.36 -7.27 13.35
CA TYR A 158 15.63 -7.32 12.08
C TYR A 158 16.34 -8.15 11.00
N GLN A 159 17.45 -8.82 11.36
CA GLN A 159 18.19 -9.63 10.39
C GLN A 159 17.54 -11.00 10.21
N SER A 160 17.43 -11.46 8.97
CA SER A 160 16.92 -12.78 8.62
C SER A 160 17.51 -13.28 7.29
N ASP A 161 17.34 -14.58 7.03
CA ASP A 161 17.65 -15.13 5.71
C ASP A 161 16.59 -14.76 4.68
N CYS A 162 15.34 -14.76 5.09
CA CYS A 162 14.21 -14.46 4.23
C CYS A 162 13.10 -13.74 4.99
N VAL A 163 12.54 -12.67 4.42
CA VAL A 163 11.41 -11.95 5.01
C VAL A 163 10.21 -11.92 4.08
N PHE A 164 9.02 -11.99 4.65
CA PHE A 164 7.78 -11.63 3.97
C PHE A 164 6.91 -10.76 4.87
N VAL A 165 6.54 -9.57 4.39
CA VAL A 165 5.63 -8.68 5.10
C VAL A 165 4.29 -8.62 4.37
N GLY A 166 3.20 -8.89 5.07
CA GLY A 166 1.86 -8.84 4.50
C GLY A 166 0.82 -9.52 5.38
N THR A 167 -0.41 -9.59 4.88
CA THR A 167 -1.50 -10.28 5.58
C THR A 167 -1.48 -11.78 5.29
N GLY A 168 -1.63 -12.58 6.33
CA GLY A 168 -1.76 -14.05 6.27
C GLY A 168 -3.14 -14.48 5.76
N TYR A 169 -3.44 -14.15 4.51
CA TYR A 169 -4.65 -14.65 3.86
C TYR A 169 -4.63 -16.17 3.75
N PRO A 170 -5.79 -16.86 3.74
CA PRO A 170 -5.85 -18.31 3.67
C PRO A 170 -5.04 -18.92 2.52
N SER A 171 -5.06 -18.30 1.33
CA SER A 171 -4.28 -18.75 0.18
C SER A 171 -2.78 -18.65 0.43
N ARG A 172 -2.31 -17.57 1.06
CA ARG A 172 -0.90 -17.37 1.42
C ARG A 172 -0.44 -18.36 2.48
N VAL A 173 -1.24 -18.56 3.51
CA VAL A 173 -0.96 -19.55 4.56
C VAL A 173 -0.82 -20.93 3.93
N ALA A 174 -1.80 -21.37 3.13
CA ALA A 174 -1.76 -22.67 2.46
C ALA A 174 -0.57 -22.83 1.50
N PHE A 175 -0.12 -21.75 0.86
CA PHE A 175 1.08 -21.75 0.02
C PHE A 175 2.34 -21.92 0.86
N LEU A 176 2.49 -21.12 1.93
CA LEU A 176 3.68 -21.12 2.79
C LEU A 176 3.85 -22.43 3.58
N GLU A 177 2.76 -23.06 4.02
CA GLU A 177 2.81 -24.37 4.69
C GLU A 177 3.41 -25.48 3.79
N ARG A 178 3.35 -25.30 2.47
CA ARG A 178 3.93 -26.24 1.50
C ARG A 178 5.36 -25.88 1.11
N CYS A 179 5.82 -24.66 1.42
CA CYS A 179 7.21 -24.26 1.16
C CYS A 179 8.16 -24.99 2.11
N ASN A 180 9.29 -25.42 1.60
CA ASN A 180 10.34 -25.97 2.45
C ASN A 180 11.29 -24.86 2.91
N PHE A 181 11.13 -24.33 4.10
CA PHE A 181 12.01 -23.36 4.73
C PHE A 181 13.04 -23.97 5.71
N SER A 182 13.23 -25.31 5.69
CA SER A 182 14.18 -25.96 6.56
C SER A 182 15.59 -25.39 6.42
N GLY A 183 16.18 -24.93 7.53
CA GLY A 183 17.52 -24.30 7.55
C GLY A 183 17.55 -22.88 7.03
N ILE A 184 16.40 -22.23 6.81
CA ILE A 184 16.25 -20.82 6.44
C ILE A 184 15.63 -20.09 7.63
N ASP A 185 16.26 -19.02 8.07
CA ASP A 185 15.70 -18.10 9.07
C ASP A 185 14.63 -17.24 8.37
N LEU A 186 13.37 -17.66 8.52
CA LEU A 186 12.20 -17.00 7.92
C LEU A 186 11.57 -16.03 8.92
N ALA A 187 11.47 -14.76 8.54
CA ALA A 187 10.73 -13.73 9.26
C ALA A 187 9.41 -13.40 8.55
N LEU A 188 8.29 -13.56 9.23
CA LEU A 188 6.97 -13.12 8.77
C LEU A 188 6.51 -11.93 9.59
N ALA A 189 5.96 -10.91 8.93
CA ALA A 189 5.41 -9.74 9.59
C ALA A 189 4.16 -9.21 8.88
N GLY A 190 3.36 -8.42 9.59
CA GLY A 190 2.09 -7.89 9.11
C GLY A 190 0.91 -8.46 9.91
N ASN A 191 -0.22 -8.68 9.29
CA ASN A 191 -1.39 -9.25 9.97
C ASN A 191 -1.44 -10.77 9.78
N TRP A 192 -1.08 -11.53 10.83
CA TRP A 192 -1.01 -12.99 10.85
C TRP A 192 -1.92 -13.62 11.91
N GLN A 193 -2.96 -12.91 12.33
CA GLN A 193 -3.94 -13.44 13.30
C GLN A 193 -4.59 -14.73 12.78
N ASN A 194 -4.85 -15.67 13.70
CA ASN A 194 -5.53 -16.94 13.40
C ASN A 194 -4.81 -17.86 12.41
N THR A 195 -3.48 -17.77 12.29
CA THR A 195 -2.67 -18.68 11.47
C THR A 195 -2.29 -19.94 12.24
N PRO A 196 -1.99 -21.08 11.54
CA PRO A 196 -1.48 -22.29 12.16
C PRO A 196 -0.16 -22.05 12.89
N ALA A 197 0.14 -22.88 13.91
CA ALA A 197 1.36 -22.75 14.70
C ALA A 197 2.63 -22.86 13.81
N SER A 198 2.60 -23.67 12.76
CA SER A 198 3.67 -23.82 11.75
C SER A 198 4.03 -22.51 11.02
N ILE A 199 3.10 -21.59 10.95
CA ILE A 199 3.30 -20.25 10.35
C ILE A 199 3.54 -19.21 11.46
N ALA A 200 2.77 -19.29 12.54
CA ALA A 200 2.86 -18.35 13.66
C ALA A 200 4.25 -18.30 14.31
N GLU A 201 4.98 -19.42 14.34
CA GLU A 201 6.34 -19.50 14.89
C GLU A 201 7.38 -18.65 14.13
N HIS A 202 7.10 -18.27 12.88
CA HIS A 202 7.92 -17.40 12.05
C HIS A 202 7.54 -15.92 12.16
N VAL A 203 6.46 -15.57 12.85
CA VAL A 203 6.03 -14.17 13.01
C VAL A 203 6.89 -13.49 14.05
N VAL A 204 7.53 -12.39 13.66
CA VAL A 204 8.58 -11.71 14.46
C VAL A 204 8.06 -10.55 15.31
N HIS A 205 6.74 -10.42 15.44
CA HIS A 205 6.06 -9.42 16.31
C HIS A 205 4.83 -10.03 16.99
N ASP A 206 4.16 -9.28 17.84
CA ASP A 206 2.93 -9.71 18.47
C ASP A 206 1.85 -10.00 17.41
N LEU A 207 1.22 -11.18 17.50
CA LEU A 207 0.17 -11.60 16.56
C LEU A 207 -1.10 -10.74 16.64
N GLU A 208 -1.35 -10.10 17.77
CA GLU A 208 -2.50 -9.22 17.96
C GLU A 208 -2.29 -7.82 17.35
N ASP A 209 -1.03 -7.44 17.10
CA ASP A 209 -0.65 -6.17 16.51
C ASP A 209 -0.28 -6.30 15.03
N CYS A 210 -0.39 -5.20 14.29
CA CYS A 210 0.14 -5.09 12.94
C CYS A 210 1.45 -4.29 13.02
N ILE A 211 2.47 -4.75 12.30
CA ILE A 211 3.76 -4.05 12.23
C ILE A 211 3.59 -2.69 11.54
N ASP A 212 4.31 -1.68 12.00
CA ASP A 212 4.38 -0.39 11.33
C ASP A 212 5.34 -0.39 10.12
N ASN A 213 5.28 0.67 9.32
CA ASN A 213 6.04 0.73 8.07
C ASN A 213 7.52 0.99 8.28
N ASP A 214 7.92 1.68 9.35
CA ASP A 214 9.33 1.93 9.66
C ASP A 214 10.00 0.61 10.08
N GLN A 215 9.32 -0.21 10.89
CA GLN A 215 9.77 -1.56 11.23
C GLN A 215 9.76 -2.49 9.99
N THR A 216 8.77 -2.36 9.11
CA THR A 216 8.74 -3.09 7.84
C THR A 216 9.97 -2.78 6.99
N ALA A 217 10.36 -1.53 6.89
CA ALA A 217 11.57 -1.12 6.15
C ALA A 217 12.86 -1.65 6.80
N GLU A 218 12.93 -1.71 8.14
CA GLU A 218 14.04 -2.35 8.85
C GLU A 218 14.13 -3.86 8.52
N LEU A 219 12.99 -4.56 8.50
CA LEU A 219 12.95 -5.98 8.12
C LEU A 219 13.40 -6.19 6.67
N TYR A 220 13.02 -5.32 5.74
CA TYR A 220 13.49 -5.39 4.36
C TYR A 220 15.01 -5.19 4.27
N ARG A 221 15.55 -4.18 4.93
CA ARG A 221 17.01 -3.93 4.97
C ARG A 221 17.80 -5.06 5.64
N GLY A 222 17.22 -5.68 6.67
CA GLY A 222 17.87 -6.75 7.44
C GLY A 222 17.84 -8.11 6.77
N ALA A 223 16.95 -8.32 5.82
CA ALA A 223 16.80 -9.61 5.16
C ALA A 223 17.77 -9.79 4.00
N LYS A 224 18.34 -11.01 3.88
CA LYS A 224 19.14 -11.38 2.71
C LYS A 224 18.31 -11.59 1.46
N THR A 225 17.09 -12.10 1.62
CA THR A 225 16.14 -12.40 0.55
C THR A 225 14.73 -12.08 0.97
N SER A 226 13.83 -11.93 -0.01
CA SER A 226 12.39 -11.82 0.19
C SER A 226 11.63 -12.49 -0.94
N PHE A 227 10.32 -12.44 -0.90
CA PHE A 227 9.46 -12.84 -2.02
C PHE A 227 8.18 -12.01 -2.05
N ASN A 228 7.56 -11.93 -3.22
CA ASN A 228 6.22 -11.36 -3.35
C ASN A 228 5.20 -12.43 -3.75
N LEU A 229 4.15 -12.53 -2.95
CA LEU A 229 3.01 -13.42 -3.16
C LEU A 229 1.76 -12.55 -3.21
N TYR A 230 1.14 -12.46 -4.38
CA TYR A 230 -0.08 -11.66 -4.56
C TYR A 230 -1.25 -12.30 -3.80
N ARG A 231 -2.18 -11.47 -3.34
CA ARG A 231 -3.43 -11.97 -2.77
C ARG A 231 -4.38 -12.41 -3.89
N THR A 232 -5.18 -13.40 -3.62
CA THR A 232 -6.29 -13.85 -4.47
C THR A 232 -7.64 -13.55 -3.85
N GLU A 233 -7.65 -13.11 -2.60
CA GLU A 233 -8.85 -12.80 -1.85
C GLU A 233 -9.34 -11.37 -2.10
N THR A 234 -10.67 -11.23 -2.23
CA THR A 234 -11.38 -9.94 -2.26
C THR A 234 -12.46 -9.99 -1.19
N ASN A 235 -12.49 -9.01 -0.27
CA ASN A 235 -13.45 -8.95 0.85
C ASN A 235 -13.54 -10.25 1.68
N GLY A 236 -12.45 -11.04 1.75
CA GLY A 236 -12.40 -12.32 2.44
C GLY A 236 -12.80 -13.54 1.60
N ASP A 237 -13.30 -13.34 0.39
CA ASP A 237 -13.59 -14.42 -0.56
C ASP A 237 -12.43 -14.62 -1.53
N VAL A 238 -12.23 -15.86 -1.98
CA VAL A 238 -11.26 -16.17 -3.04
C VAL A 238 -11.89 -15.80 -4.37
N VAL A 239 -11.22 -14.94 -5.14
CA VAL A 239 -11.65 -14.55 -6.47
C VAL A 239 -10.70 -15.16 -7.49
N ASP A 240 -11.19 -16.10 -8.26
CA ASP A 240 -10.45 -16.64 -9.41
C ASP A 240 -10.25 -15.54 -10.46
N GLY A 241 -9.00 -15.29 -10.83
CA GLY A 241 -8.67 -14.40 -11.95
C GLY A 241 -8.48 -12.93 -11.61
N CYS A 242 -8.09 -12.56 -10.39
CA CYS A 242 -7.63 -11.21 -10.07
C CYS A 242 -6.26 -10.91 -10.70
N ASP A 243 -6.17 -11.02 -12.03
CA ASP A 243 -4.96 -10.74 -12.81
C ASP A 243 -4.82 -9.22 -13.02
N GLY A 244 -4.35 -8.50 -11.98
CA GLY A 244 -3.91 -7.13 -12.16
C GLY A 244 -2.63 -7.08 -12.99
N TRP A 245 -2.45 -6.01 -13.74
CA TRP A 245 -1.21 -5.78 -14.49
C TRP A 245 -0.12 -5.13 -13.61
N SER A 246 -0.51 -4.25 -12.71
CA SER A 246 0.42 -3.46 -11.88
C SER A 246 1.25 -4.31 -10.93
N VAL A 247 2.51 -3.93 -10.79
CA VAL A 247 3.41 -4.41 -9.73
C VAL A 247 2.82 -4.15 -8.34
N GLY A 248 3.14 -4.98 -7.36
CA GLY A 248 2.72 -4.75 -5.97
C GLY A 248 3.61 -3.72 -5.26
N PRO A 249 3.10 -2.94 -4.29
CA PRO A 249 3.89 -1.96 -3.54
C PRO A 249 5.11 -2.60 -2.87
N ARG A 250 4.99 -3.79 -2.33
CA ARG A 250 6.09 -4.53 -1.69
C ARG A 250 7.29 -4.72 -2.61
N GLU A 251 7.08 -5.00 -3.89
CA GLU A 251 8.19 -5.19 -4.84
C GLU A 251 8.97 -3.89 -5.05
N ILE A 252 8.28 -2.76 -5.07
CA ILE A 252 8.89 -1.43 -5.19
C ILE A 252 9.69 -1.09 -3.92
N GLU A 253 9.12 -1.36 -2.73
CA GLU A 253 9.75 -1.13 -1.44
C GLU A 253 10.98 -2.01 -1.23
N LEU A 254 10.91 -3.31 -1.57
CA LEU A 254 12.03 -4.25 -1.53
C LEU A 254 13.15 -3.82 -2.47
N ALA A 255 12.80 -3.47 -3.71
CA ALA A 255 13.77 -2.99 -4.69
C ALA A 255 14.47 -1.70 -4.21
N ALA A 256 13.72 -0.73 -3.68
CA ALA A 256 14.27 0.51 -3.12
C ALA A 256 15.20 0.26 -1.93
N SER A 257 14.87 -0.72 -1.09
CA SER A 257 15.69 -1.16 0.05
C SER A 257 16.94 -1.96 -0.36
N GLY A 258 17.09 -2.28 -1.64
CA GLY A 258 18.22 -3.07 -2.15
C GLY A 258 18.15 -4.56 -1.79
N THR A 259 16.95 -5.06 -1.47
CA THR A 259 16.72 -6.45 -1.07
C THR A 259 16.33 -7.28 -2.29
N TRP A 260 16.99 -8.41 -2.48
CA TRP A 260 16.64 -9.36 -3.52
C TRP A 260 15.34 -10.08 -3.18
N PHE A 261 14.50 -10.32 -4.21
CA PHE A 261 13.26 -11.06 -4.02
C PHE A 261 12.90 -11.95 -5.21
N ALA A 262 12.26 -13.07 -4.91
CA ALA A 262 11.53 -13.86 -5.89
C ALA A 262 10.08 -13.36 -5.98
N ARG A 263 9.43 -13.49 -7.12
CA ARG A 263 8.11 -12.92 -7.35
C ARG A 263 7.20 -13.84 -8.15
N GLN A 264 5.91 -13.71 -7.98
CA GLN A 264 4.95 -14.26 -8.94
C GLN A 264 4.94 -13.40 -10.21
N SER A 265 4.72 -14.02 -11.37
CA SER A 265 4.59 -13.33 -12.65
C SER A 265 3.38 -12.37 -12.62
N ARG A 266 3.58 -11.15 -13.10
CA ARG A 266 2.56 -10.12 -13.31
C ARG A 266 3.07 -9.12 -14.33
N GLY A 267 2.20 -8.60 -15.22
CA GLY A 267 2.62 -7.85 -16.39
C GLY A 267 3.67 -6.76 -16.14
N GLU A 268 3.37 -5.78 -15.28
CA GLU A 268 4.32 -4.71 -14.97
C GLU A 268 5.56 -5.23 -14.21
N SER A 269 5.38 -6.20 -13.32
CA SER A 269 6.50 -6.78 -12.58
C SER A 269 7.48 -7.50 -13.51
N ASP A 270 6.98 -8.20 -14.54
CA ASP A 270 7.81 -8.88 -15.53
C ASP A 270 8.58 -7.90 -16.41
N GLU A 271 7.96 -6.78 -16.77
CA GLU A 271 8.62 -5.71 -17.51
C GLU A 271 9.67 -4.98 -16.67
N LEU A 272 9.36 -4.72 -15.40
CA LEU A 272 10.20 -3.91 -14.51
C LEU A 272 11.37 -4.70 -13.93
N PHE A 273 11.15 -5.97 -13.58
CA PHE A 273 12.12 -6.81 -12.87
C PHE A 273 12.54 -8.09 -13.64
N PRO A 274 12.94 -7.99 -14.92
CA PRO A 274 13.40 -9.16 -15.68
C PRO A 274 14.67 -9.81 -15.10
N MET A 275 15.40 -9.11 -14.20
CA MET A 275 16.58 -9.61 -13.50
C MET A 275 16.26 -10.44 -12.26
N LEU A 276 15.02 -10.44 -11.81
CA LEU A 276 14.57 -11.20 -10.64
C LEU A 276 13.74 -12.41 -11.07
N PRO A 277 13.94 -13.57 -10.42
CA PRO A 277 13.25 -14.79 -10.82
C PRO A 277 11.77 -14.80 -10.45
N THR A 278 10.98 -15.50 -11.24
CA THR A 278 9.59 -15.84 -10.95
C THR A 278 9.46 -17.24 -10.39
N PHE A 279 8.39 -17.48 -9.63
CA PHE A 279 7.99 -18.80 -9.16
C PHE A 279 6.48 -19.00 -9.36
N GLU A 280 6.08 -20.26 -9.55
CA GLU A 280 4.69 -20.69 -9.68
C GLU A 280 4.28 -21.65 -8.55
N SER A 281 5.25 -22.32 -7.94
CA SER A 281 5.01 -23.31 -6.88
C SER A 281 5.76 -23.02 -5.58
N PRO A 282 5.28 -23.56 -4.43
CA PRO A 282 5.98 -23.49 -3.16
C PRO A 282 7.39 -24.12 -3.22
N GLU A 283 7.53 -25.20 -3.98
CA GLU A 283 8.78 -25.93 -4.17
C GLU A 283 9.82 -25.04 -4.87
N GLU A 284 9.43 -24.38 -5.98
CA GLU A 284 10.29 -23.44 -6.72
C GLU A 284 10.71 -22.25 -5.85
N LEU A 285 9.80 -21.68 -5.06
CA LEU A 285 10.15 -20.60 -4.15
C LEU A 285 11.24 -21.03 -3.17
N GLY A 286 11.11 -22.20 -2.55
CA GLY A 286 12.11 -22.73 -1.63
C GLY A 286 13.48 -22.93 -2.27
N GLU A 287 13.52 -23.40 -3.54
CA GLU A 287 14.76 -23.58 -4.31
C GLU A 287 15.40 -22.23 -4.66
N LEU A 288 14.62 -21.26 -5.11
CA LEU A 288 15.10 -19.92 -5.44
C LEU A 288 15.72 -19.20 -4.23
N ILE A 289 15.09 -19.28 -3.07
CA ILE A 289 15.64 -18.67 -1.83
C ILE A 289 16.96 -19.35 -1.48
N ARG A 290 17.06 -20.70 -1.49
CA ARG A 290 18.31 -21.41 -1.21
C ARG A 290 19.40 -21.04 -2.20
N TRP A 291 19.05 -20.96 -3.50
CA TRP A 291 19.98 -20.52 -4.52
C TRP A 291 20.52 -19.12 -4.22
N ALA A 292 19.62 -18.17 -3.91
CA ALA A 292 20.01 -16.80 -3.62
C ALA A 292 20.88 -16.66 -2.36
N LEU A 293 20.62 -17.49 -1.32
CA LEU A 293 21.45 -17.53 -0.11
C LEU A 293 22.84 -18.12 -0.40
N ALA A 294 22.92 -19.12 -1.29
CA ALA A 294 24.19 -19.75 -1.69
C ALA A 294 25.02 -18.89 -2.68
N ASN A 295 24.40 -17.93 -3.37
CA ASN A 295 25.02 -17.11 -4.42
C ASN A 295 24.91 -15.60 -4.09
N PRO A 296 25.61 -15.12 -3.05
CA PRO A 296 25.44 -13.75 -2.55
C PRO A 296 25.86 -12.67 -3.55
N VAL A 297 26.80 -12.95 -4.45
CA VAL A 297 27.27 -11.98 -5.46
C VAL A 297 26.20 -11.75 -6.53
N GLU A 298 25.67 -12.83 -7.08
CA GLU A 298 24.62 -12.79 -8.09
C GLU A 298 23.33 -12.18 -7.53
N ARG A 299 23.00 -12.54 -6.28
CA ARG A 299 21.88 -11.95 -5.53
C ARG A 299 22.02 -10.43 -5.43
N GLN A 300 23.22 -9.96 -5.00
CA GLN A 300 23.45 -8.52 -4.84
C GLN A 300 23.42 -7.78 -6.18
N ILE A 301 23.96 -8.37 -7.25
CA ILE A 301 23.91 -7.77 -8.59
C ILE A 301 22.46 -7.57 -9.03
N ALA A 302 21.62 -8.60 -8.90
CA ALA A 302 20.21 -8.53 -9.28
C ALA A 302 19.43 -7.51 -8.43
N ALA A 303 19.68 -7.48 -7.11
CA ALA A 303 19.06 -6.50 -6.20
C ALA A 303 19.43 -5.05 -6.58
N GLN A 304 20.70 -4.79 -6.90
CA GLN A 304 21.15 -3.46 -7.34
C GLN A 304 20.55 -3.05 -8.70
N GLN A 305 20.33 -4.00 -9.59
CA GLN A 305 19.63 -3.73 -10.86
C GLN A 305 18.15 -3.39 -10.59
N ALA A 306 17.47 -4.15 -9.73
CA ALA A 306 16.09 -3.89 -9.32
C ALA A 306 15.94 -2.51 -8.66
N LYS A 307 16.87 -2.12 -7.78
CA LYS A 307 16.88 -0.79 -7.17
C LYS A 307 16.94 0.35 -8.18
N ARG A 308 17.77 0.21 -9.22
CA ARG A 308 17.93 1.26 -10.24
C ARG A 308 16.66 1.53 -11.05
N VAL A 309 15.88 0.49 -11.34
CA VAL A 309 14.67 0.63 -12.16
C VAL A 309 13.49 1.25 -11.41
N VAL A 310 13.56 1.35 -10.08
CA VAL A 310 12.52 1.98 -9.26
C VAL A 310 12.87 3.38 -8.77
N THR A 311 14.02 3.94 -9.15
CA THR A 311 14.53 5.22 -8.63
C THR A 311 13.50 6.35 -8.75
N ASP A 312 12.72 6.38 -9.82
CA ASP A 312 11.71 7.42 -10.08
C ASP A 312 10.32 7.07 -9.54
N ARG A 313 10.16 5.89 -8.93
CA ARG A 313 8.88 5.44 -8.36
C ARG A 313 8.69 5.95 -6.93
N THR A 314 8.63 7.27 -6.79
CA THR A 314 8.54 7.93 -5.48
C THR A 314 7.23 8.69 -5.33
N PHE A 315 6.80 8.90 -4.10
CA PHE A 315 5.59 9.68 -3.83
C PHE A 315 5.70 11.14 -4.28
N PRO A 316 6.86 11.84 -4.19
CA PRO A 316 7.00 13.17 -4.78
C PRO A 316 6.71 13.20 -6.29
N ASN A 317 7.21 12.22 -7.05
CA ASN A 317 6.92 12.14 -8.48
C ASN A 317 5.42 11.92 -8.76
N ASN A 318 4.79 11.02 -8.00
CA ASN A 318 3.34 10.79 -8.11
C ASN A 318 2.54 12.03 -7.71
N ALA A 319 2.95 12.75 -6.66
CA ALA A 319 2.33 14.00 -6.22
C ALA A 319 2.40 15.07 -7.32
N HIS A 320 3.55 15.20 -7.97
CA HIS A 320 3.71 16.10 -9.13
C HIS A 320 2.76 15.74 -10.28
N MET A 321 2.68 14.45 -10.65
CA MET A 321 1.77 13.98 -11.70
C MET A 321 0.30 14.27 -11.36
N LEU A 322 -0.12 14.05 -10.12
CA LEU A 322 -1.48 14.32 -9.68
C LEU A 322 -1.80 15.81 -9.69
N LEU A 323 -0.88 16.65 -9.22
CA LEU A 323 -1.05 18.11 -9.23
C LEU A 323 -1.12 18.66 -10.66
N ALA A 324 -0.33 18.11 -11.57
CA ALA A 324 -0.41 18.46 -12.98
C ALA A 324 -1.78 18.10 -13.57
N ALA A 325 -2.30 16.92 -13.28
CA ALA A 325 -3.66 16.50 -13.68
C ALA A 325 -4.76 17.38 -13.06
N CYS A 326 -4.52 17.93 -11.87
CA CYS A 326 -5.42 18.93 -11.24
C CYS A 326 -5.30 20.33 -11.84
N GLY A 327 -4.32 20.59 -12.73
CA GLY A 327 -4.03 21.93 -13.29
C GLY A 327 -3.38 22.87 -12.27
N LEU A 328 -2.69 22.33 -11.24
CA LEU A 328 -2.07 23.11 -10.16
C LEU A 328 -0.55 23.25 -10.31
N VAL A 329 0.07 22.56 -11.25
CA VAL A 329 1.47 22.74 -11.65
C VAL A 329 1.47 23.58 -12.93
N LYS A 330 2.28 24.64 -12.97
CA LYS A 330 2.57 25.33 -14.23
C LYS A 330 3.50 24.41 -15.02
N GLU A 331 3.15 24.10 -16.28
CA GLU A 331 4.13 23.55 -17.22
C GLU A 331 5.31 24.53 -17.24
N GLU A 332 6.50 24.04 -16.94
CA GLU A 332 7.71 24.78 -17.29
C GLU A 332 7.71 24.87 -18.82
N THR A 333 7.27 26.00 -19.33
CA THR A 333 7.47 26.32 -20.74
C THR A 333 8.98 26.48 -20.92
N ASP A 334 9.62 25.47 -21.50
CA ASP A 334 10.99 25.55 -21.97
C ASP A 334 11.16 26.84 -22.77
N GLY A 335 11.93 27.77 -22.16
CA GLY A 335 12.32 29.05 -22.78
C GLY A 335 13.56 28.90 -23.62
#